data_b44f3e28e00c0d4fd5899d48b2889de4
#
_entry.id   b44f3e28e00c0d4fd5899d48b2889de4
#
_cell.length_a   1.000
_cell.length_b   1.000
_cell.length_c   1.000
_cell.angle_alpha   90.00
_cell.angle_beta   90.00
_cell.angle_gamma   90.00
#
_symmetry.space_group_name_H-M   'P 1'
#
loop_
_entity.id
_entity.type
_entity.pdbx_description
1 polymer ?
#
loop_
_entity_poly.entity_id
_entity_poly.type
_entity_poly.pdbx_seq_one_letter_code
_entity_poly.pdbx_strand_id
1 'polypeptide(L)'
;MLQVAYPTGVQVPLPMLARAVKAGFPSPADDFIEQEIDLQRLLIPNRPSTFLVRVAGDSMVLARLYDGDLAVVDRSLEPADGDVVVVDIDGERSFKVWSRRHQRVRLSFANPRFPEFDLPPGAVVEVWGVVSGSINPRRRASAVR
;
A
#
# COMPACT_ATOMS: atom_id res chain seq x y z
N MET A 1 26.68 -9.86 6.39
CA MET A 1 25.33 -9.84 5.78
C MET A 1 25.47 -9.24 4.36
N LEU A 2 25.24 -10.04 3.36
CA LEU A 2 25.32 -9.58 1.97
C LEU A 2 24.12 -8.67 1.69
N GLN A 3 24.37 -7.38 1.58
CA GLN A 3 23.41 -6.48 0.97
C GLN A 3 23.46 -6.71 -0.55
N VAL A 4 22.42 -7.31 -1.10
CA VAL A 4 22.26 -7.31 -2.55
C VAL A 4 21.72 -5.93 -2.93
N ALA A 5 22.62 -5.06 -3.33
CA ALA A 5 22.23 -3.79 -3.93
C ALA A 5 21.77 -4.08 -5.36
N TYR A 6 20.48 -3.96 -5.60
CA TYR A 6 19.96 -3.94 -6.96
C TYR A 6 20.35 -2.61 -7.61
N PRO A 7 20.97 -2.64 -8.79
CA PRO A 7 21.30 -1.40 -9.49
C PRO A 7 20.02 -0.60 -9.74
N THR A 8 20.03 0.64 -9.32
CA THR A 8 18.92 1.57 -9.59
C THR A 8 18.77 1.79 -11.10
N GLY A 9 17.57 1.67 -11.61
CA GLY A 9 17.24 1.95 -13.01
C GLY A 9 17.24 0.75 -13.94
N VAL A 10 17.53 -0.46 -13.46
CA VAL A 10 17.37 -1.68 -14.28
C VAL A 10 15.91 -2.12 -14.23
N GLN A 11 15.28 -2.09 -15.39
CA GLN A 11 13.94 -2.66 -15.56
C GLN A 11 14.09 -4.16 -15.84
N VAL A 12 13.47 -4.96 -14.99
CA VAL A 12 13.40 -6.42 -15.19
C VAL A 12 11.94 -6.80 -15.39
N PRO A 13 11.48 -6.89 -16.66
CA PRO A 13 10.14 -7.36 -16.92
C PRO A 13 9.99 -8.82 -16.51
N LEU A 14 8.85 -9.14 -15.90
CA LEU A 14 8.52 -10.48 -15.46
C LEU A 14 7.35 -11.04 -16.27
N PRO A 15 7.38 -12.33 -16.66
CA PRO A 15 6.26 -12.93 -17.36
C PRO A 15 5.04 -13.06 -16.47
N MET A 16 3.89 -12.70 -17.00
CA MET A 16 2.60 -12.88 -16.36
C MET A 16 1.83 -13.98 -17.08
N LEU A 17 1.38 -14.99 -16.35
CA LEU A 17 0.59 -16.08 -16.91
C LEU A 17 -0.80 -15.60 -17.30
N ALA A 18 -1.31 -16.11 -18.42
CA ALA A 18 -2.59 -15.69 -19.01
C ALA A 18 -3.78 -16.09 -18.14
N ARG A 19 -3.71 -17.20 -17.43
CA ARG A 19 -4.81 -17.71 -16.62
C ARG A 19 -4.58 -17.45 -15.14
N ALA A 20 -5.64 -16.96 -14.48
CA ALA A 20 -5.66 -16.87 -13.04
C ALA A 20 -5.67 -18.29 -12.41
N VAL A 21 -4.91 -18.46 -11.35
CA VAL A 21 -4.92 -19.67 -10.54
C VAL A 21 -5.95 -19.48 -9.41
N LYS A 22 -6.90 -20.41 -9.33
CA LYS A 22 -7.93 -20.36 -8.29
C LYS A 22 -7.35 -20.77 -6.94
N ALA A 23 -7.64 -20.00 -5.91
CA ALA A 23 -7.12 -20.27 -4.57
C ALA A 23 -7.81 -21.45 -3.87
N GLY A 24 -9.10 -21.72 -4.14
CA GLY A 24 -9.89 -22.73 -3.47
C GLY A 24 -10.12 -24.03 -4.26
N PHE A 25 -9.90 -24.00 -5.55
CA PHE A 25 -10.16 -25.13 -6.45
C PHE A 25 -9.01 -25.32 -7.43
N PRO A 26 -8.80 -26.58 -7.91
CA PRO A 26 -7.82 -26.81 -8.96
C PRO A 26 -8.11 -25.99 -10.22
N SER A 27 -7.06 -25.43 -10.80
CA SER A 27 -7.12 -24.75 -12.09
C SER A 27 -6.33 -25.55 -13.11
N PRO A 28 -6.74 -25.53 -14.40
CA PRO A 28 -5.93 -26.17 -15.45
C PRO A 28 -4.52 -25.56 -15.47
N ALA A 29 -3.52 -26.42 -15.53
CA ALA A 29 -2.14 -25.98 -15.71
C ALA A 29 -2.00 -25.36 -17.11
N ASP A 30 -1.55 -24.13 -17.15
CA ASP A 30 -1.36 -23.39 -18.38
C ASP A 30 -0.20 -22.43 -18.20
N ASP A 31 0.90 -22.68 -18.89
CA ASP A 31 2.10 -21.86 -18.83
C ASP A 31 2.12 -20.78 -19.92
N PHE A 32 0.96 -20.50 -20.51
CA PHE A 32 0.85 -19.48 -21.54
C PHE A 32 1.10 -18.09 -20.94
N ILE A 33 2.07 -17.37 -21.50
CA ILE A 33 2.43 -16.03 -21.06
C ILE A 33 1.54 -15.02 -21.80
N GLU A 34 0.78 -14.23 -21.05
CA GLU A 34 -0.04 -13.17 -21.60
C GLU A 34 0.79 -11.95 -21.99
N GLN A 35 1.67 -11.54 -21.08
CA GLN A 35 2.47 -10.34 -21.24
C GLN A 35 3.66 -10.34 -20.28
N GLU A 36 4.56 -9.42 -20.51
CA GLU A 36 5.60 -9.10 -19.53
C GLU A 36 5.20 -7.86 -18.73
N ILE A 37 5.40 -7.91 -17.41
CA ILE A 37 5.07 -6.82 -16.51
C ILE A 37 6.35 -6.20 -15.94
N ASP A 38 6.46 -4.91 -16.07
CA ASP A 38 7.41 -4.10 -15.33
C ASP A 38 6.78 -3.73 -13.98
N LEU A 39 7.22 -4.39 -12.91
CA LEU A 39 6.67 -4.18 -11.56
C LEU A 39 6.87 -2.74 -11.08
N GLN A 40 7.97 -2.11 -11.44
CA GLN A 40 8.22 -0.73 -11.03
C GLN A 40 7.18 0.22 -11.65
N ARG A 41 6.89 0.07 -12.93
CA ARG A 41 5.86 0.88 -13.59
C ARG A 41 4.46 0.58 -13.09
N LEU A 42 4.19 -0.69 -12.77
CA LEU A 42 2.89 -1.10 -12.24
C LEU A 42 2.62 -0.48 -10.86
N LEU A 43 3.60 -0.56 -9.96
CA LEU A 43 3.46 -0.12 -8.57
C LEU A 43 3.72 1.37 -8.38
N ILE A 44 4.55 1.97 -9.22
CA ILE A 44 5.08 3.33 -9.05
C ILE A 44 4.92 4.11 -10.36
N PRO A 45 3.68 4.45 -10.76
CA PRO A 45 3.46 5.23 -11.98
C PRO A 45 3.99 6.67 -11.88
N ASN A 46 4.03 7.24 -10.67
CA ASN A 46 4.44 8.63 -10.41
C ASN A 46 5.70 8.65 -9.51
N ARG A 47 6.82 8.24 -10.06
CA ARG A 47 8.08 8.09 -9.31
C ARG A 47 8.48 9.33 -8.50
N PRO A 48 8.42 10.58 -9.03
CA PRO A 48 8.85 11.76 -8.28
C PRO A 48 8.05 12.04 -7.01
N SER A 49 6.81 11.55 -6.93
CA SER A 49 5.90 11.78 -5.80
C SER A 49 5.68 10.55 -4.93
N THR A 50 6.33 9.42 -5.22
CA THR A 50 6.09 8.14 -4.57
C THR A 50 7.16 7.81 -3.55
N PHE A 51 6.71 7.40 -2.37
CA PHE A 51 7.55 6.99 -1.25
C PHE A 51 7.13 5.61 -0.76
N LEU A 52 8.08 4.86 -0.22
CA LEU A 52 7.78 3.64 0.52
C LEU A 52 7.74 3.95 2.00
N VAL A 53 6.68 3.51 2.66
CA VAL A 53 6.47 3.70 4.09
C VAL A 53 6.24 2.34 4.74
N ARG A 54 7.01 2.04 5.78
CA ARG A 54 6.83 0.78 6.52
C ARG A 54 5.61 0.88 7.42
N VAL A 55 4.77 -0.16 7.39
CA VAL A 55 3.59 -0.27 8.24
C VAL A 55 4.01 -0.87 9.58
N ALA A 56 3.63 -0.23 10.67
CA ALA A 56 3.79 -0.72 12.03
C ALA A 56 2.42 -0.87 12.70
N GLY A 57 2.21 -2.02 13.32
CA GLY A 57 0.96 -2.32 14.02
C GLY A 57 -0.11 -2.94 13.13
N ASP A 58 -1.30 -3.13 13.71
CA ASP A 58 -2.38 -3.89 13.11
C ASP A 58 -3.69 -3.11 12.92
N SER A 59 -3.63 -1.79 13.03
CA SER A 59 -4.82 -0.93 12.91
C SER A 59 -5.48 -0.92 11.53
N MET A 60 -4.78 -1.43 10.51
CA MET A 60 -5.21 -1.35 9.10
C MET A 60 -5.37 -2.71 8.43
N VAL A 61 -5.55 -3.78 9.20
CA VAL A 61 -5.59 -5.16 8.67
C VAL A 61 -6.74 -5.41 7.70
N LEU A 62 -7.91 -4.81 7.91
CA LEU A 62 -9.03 -4.93 6.98
C LEU A 62 -8.83 -4.15 5.68
N ALA A 63 -7.87 -3.22 5.66
CA ALA A 63 -7.42 -2.55 4.45
C ALA A 63 -6.24 -3.27 3.80
N ARG A 64 -5.91 -4.48 4.25
CA ARG A 64 -4.81 -5.31 3.74
C ARG A 64 -3.43 -4.69 3.91
N LEU A 65 -3.26 -3.90 4.94
CA LEU A 65 -1.95 -3.41 5.39
C LEU A 65 -1.62 -4.06 6.73
N TYR A 66 -0.56 -4.83 6.74
CA TYR A 66 -0.13 -5.61 7.90
C TYR A 66 1.19 -5.09 8.44
N ASP A 67 1.43 -5.36 9.71
CA ASP A 67 2.70 -5.02 10.34
C ASP A 67 3.89 -5.54 9.51
N GLY A 68 4.84 -4.66 9.23
CA GLY A 68 6.03 -4.97 8.43
C GLY A 68 5.87 -4.82 6.92
N ASP A 69 4.67 -4.58 6.41
CA ASP A 69 4.46 -4.30 4.99
C ASP A 69 5.14 -3.01 4.57
N LEU A 70 5.40 -2.91 3.27
CA LEU A 70 5.77 -1.65 2.64
C LEU A 70 4.56 -1.06 1.92
N ALA A 71 4.08 0.07 2.38
CA ALA A 71 3.06 0.83 1.68
C ALA A 71 3.70 1.69 0.60
N VAL A 72 3.16 1.62 -0.59
CA VAL A 72 3.50 2.53 -1.70
C VAL A 72 2.60 3.75 -1.56
N VAL A 73 3.19 4.90 -1.29
CA VAL A 73 2.45 6.14 -1.00
C VAL A 73 2.76 7.19 -2.07
N ASP A 74 1.73 7.61 -2.77
CA ASP A 74 1.82 8.64 -3.80
C ASP A 74 1.29 9.96 -3.24
N ARG A 75 2.17 10.95 -3.17
CA ARG A 75 1.83 12.27 -2.65
C ARG A 75 1.15 13.19 -3.67
N SER A 76 1.10 12.79 -4.93
CA SER A 76 0.43 13.56 -5.99
C SER A 76 -1.08 13.28 -6.08
N LEU A 77 -1.54 12.20 -5.46
CA LEU A 77 -2.95 11.80 -5.51
C LEU A 77 -3.78 12.57 -4.48
N GLU A 78 -4.97 12.94 -4.89
CA GLU A 78 -6.01 13.41 -3.98
C GLU A 78 -6.80 12.20 -3.45
N PRO A 79 -7.13 12.17 -2.15
CA PRO A 79 -7.91 11.07 -1.58
C PRO A 79 -9.31 10.99 -2.19
N ALA A 80 -9.70 9.77 -2.53
CA ALA A 80 -11.07 9.41 -2.87
C ALA A 80 -11.70 8.58 -1.75
N ASP A 81 -13.03 8.49 -1.76
CA ASP A 81 -13.76 7.69 -0.76
C ASP A 81 -13.28 6.25 -0.74
N GLY A 82 -12.93 5.76 0.43
CA GLY A 82 -12.40 4.41 0.65
C GLY A 82 -10.88 4.27 0.55
N ASP A 83 -10.18 5.31 0.16
CA ASP A 83 -8.72 5.26 0.09
C ASP A 83 -8.09 5.11 1.47
N VAL A 84 -6.94 4.45 1.50
CA VAL A 84 -6.04 4.49 2.65
C VAL A 84 -5.10 5.67 2.45
N VAL A 85 -4.99 6.48 3.47
CA VAL A 85 -4.15 7.68 3.47
C VAL A 85 -3.11 7.62 4.57
N VAL A 86 -2.01 8.32 4.34
CA VAL A 86 -1.08 8.72 5.39
C VAL A 86 -1.43 10.15 5.75
N VAL A 87 -1.77 10.37 6.99
CA VAL A 87 -2.16 11.69 7.51
C VAL A 87 -1.21 12.15 8.61
N ASP A 88 -0.95 13.44 8.62
CA ASP A 88 -0.32 14.13 9.76
C ASP A 88 -1.41 14.81 10.57
N ILE A 89 -1.53 14.43 11.83
CA ILE A 89 -2.48 15.01 12.78
C ILE A 89 -1.67 15.60 13.92
N ASP A 90 -1.69 16.91 14.06
CA ASP A 90 -0.91 17.63 15.05
C ASP A 90 0.58 17.22 15.07
N GLY A 91 1.14 16.97 13.89
CA GLY A 91 2.54 16.57 13.71
C GLY A 91 2.81 15.08 13.89
N GLU A 92 1.82 14.27 14.20
CA GLU A 92 1.95 12.82 14.27
C GLU A 92 1.40 12.15 13.02
N ARG A 93 2.21 11.27 12.43
CA ARG A 93 1.88 10.58 11.18
C ARG A 93 1.30 9.20 11.42
N SER A 94 0.20 8.88 10.73
CA SER A 94 -0.44 7.57 10.83
C SER A 94 -1.22 7.21 9.56
N PHE A 95 -1.56 5.92 9.44
CA PHE A 95 -2.47 5.43 8.40
C PHE A 95 -3.90 5.52 8.87
N LYS A 96 -4.81 5.93 7.99
CA LYS A 96 -6.25 5.95 8.22
C LYS A 96 -6.99 5.60 6.93
N VAL A 97 -8.22 5.14 7.06
CA VAL A 97 -9.16 5.07 5.95
C VAL A 97 -9.83 6.42 5.79
N TRP A 98 -9.81 6.92 4.58
CA TRP A 98 -10.47 8.16 4.18
C TRP A 98 -11.86 7.82 3.66
N SER A 99 -12.89 8.30 4.34
CA SER A 99 -14.27 8.14 3.91
C SER A 99 -14.88 9.50 3.64
N ARG A 100 -15.57 9.63 2.53
CA ARG A 100 -16.23 10.86 2.13
C ARG A 100 -17.70 10.59 1.85
N ARG A 101 -18.57 11.14 2.69
CA ARG A 101 -20.01 11.08 2.50
C ARG A 101 -20.62 12.47 2.68
N HIS A 102 -21.46 12.89 1.74
CA HIS A 102 -22.16 14.18 1.80
C HIS A 102 -21.22 15.35 2.11
N GLN A 103 -20.08 15.43 1.43
CA GLN A 103 -19.04 16.44 1.62
C GLN A 103 -18.33 16.40 2.99
N ARG A 104 -18.63 15.41 3.82
CA ARG A 104 -17.94 15.23 5.10
C ARG A 104 -16.87 14.15 4.95
N VAL A 105 -15.70 14.48 5.47
CA VAL A 105 -14.57 13.56 5.53
C VAL A 105 -14.50 12.93 6.91
N ARG A 106 -14.35 11.63 6.96
CA ARG A 106 -14.12 10.88 8.18
C ARG A 106 -12.87 10.04 8.04
N LEU A 107 -12.06 10.03 9.08
CA LEU A 107 -10.90 9.15 9.21
C LEU A 107 -11.25 8.00 10.14
N SER A 108 -10.82 6.78 9.79
CA SER A 108 -11.10 5.61 10.60
C SER A 108 -9.95 4.61 10.56
N PHE A 109 -9.92 3.72 11.56
CA PHE A 109 -9.10 2.52 11.54
C PHE A 109 -9.78 1.44 10.67
N ALA A 110 -9.00 0.49 10.20
CA ALA A 110 -9.49 -0.68 9.46
C ALA A 110 -9.25 -1.96 10.27
N ASN A 111 -9.68 -1.94 11.53
CA ASN A 111 -9.62 -3.07 12.45
C ASN A 111 -10.70 -2.90 13.52
N PRO A 112 -11.65 -3.86 13.65
CA PRO A 112 -12.76 -3.74 14.62
C PRO A 112 -12.29 -3.79 16.09
N ARG A 113 -11.06 -4.21 16.37
CA ARG A 113 -10.48 -4.16 17.72
C ARG A 113 -10.10 -2.76 18.15
N PHE A 114 -9.96 -1.83 17.19
CA PHE A 114 -9.68 -0.44 17.50
C PHE A 114 -10.99 0.32 17.71
N PRO A 115 -11.04 1.25 18.66
CA PRO A 115 -12.21 2.11 18.82
C PRO A 115 -12.38 3.02 17.61
N GLU A 116 -13.56 3.58 17.49
CA GLU A 116 -13.81 4.63 16.52
C GLU A 116 -12.79 5.78 16.72
N PHE A 117 -12.22 6.23 15.61
CA PHE A 117 -11.25 7.32 15.67
C PHE A 117 -11.97 8.66 15.77
N ASP A 118 -11.76 9.34 16.87
CA ASP A 118 -12.27 10.70 17.09
C ASP A 118 -11.14 11.71 16.92
N LEU A 119 -11.34 12.63 15.97
CA LEU A 119 -10.40 13.72 15.77
C LEU A 119 -10.49 14.69 16.94
N PRO A 120 -9.36 15.02 17.61
CA PRO A 120 -9.37 16.01 18.67
C PRO A 120 -9.91 17.36 18.19
N PRO A 121 -10.72 18.07 19.00
CA PRO A 121 -11.20 19.40 18.63
C PRO A 121 -10.05 20.35 18.30
N GLY A 122 -10.14 21.04 17.14
CA GLY A 122 -9.11 21.96 16.71
C GLY A 122 -7.84 21.31 16.16
N ALA A 123 -7.83 20.00 15.98
CA ALA A 123 -6.68 19.31 15.39
C ALA A 123 -6.39 19.78 13.97
N VAL A 124 -5.11 19.96 13.67
CA VAL A 124 -4.63 20.26 12.31
C VAL A 124 -4.37 18.94 11.60
N VAL A 125 -5.09 18.72 10.52
CA VAL A 125 -4.99 17.49 9.71
C VAL A 125 -4.45 17.83 8.34
N GLU A 126 -3.37 17.15 7.95
CA GLU A 126 -2.81 17.22 6.60
C GLU A 126 -2.72 15.84 6.01
N VAL A 127 -3.21 15.66 4.79
CA VAL A 127 -2.97 14.43 4.03
C VAL A 127 -1.56 14.47 3.49
N TRP A 128 -0.74 13.56 3.95
CA TRP A 128 0.64 13.45 3.48
C TRP A 128 0.72 12.72 2.14
N GLY A 129 -0.10 11.70 1.94
CA GLY A 129 -0.17 10.96 0.70
C GLY A 129 -1.25 9.88 0.71
N VAL A 130 -1.47 9.29 -0.44
CA VAL A 130 -2.46 8.22 -0.66
C VAL A 130 -1.75 6.90 -0.91
N VAL A 131 -2.17 5.84 -0.24
CA VAL A 131 -1.62 4.50 -0.46
C VAL A 131 -2.17 3.96 -1.76
N SER A 132 -1.31 3.76 -2.75
CA SER A 132 -1.66 3.22 -4.07
C SER A 132 -1.42 1.72 -4.21
N GLY A 133 -0.65 1.14 -3.32
CA GLY A 133 -0.34 -0.28 -3.29
C GLY A 133 0.42 -0.68 -2.06
N SER A 134 0.71 -1.96 -1.92
CA SER A 134 1.51 -2.49 -0.82
C SER A 134 2.34 -3.68 -1.27
N ILE A 135 3.44 -3.90 -0.58
CA ILE A 135 4.36 -5.00 -0.84
C ILE A 135 4.48 -5.82 0.45
N ASN A 136 4.12 -7.08 0.36
CA ASN A 136 4.19 -8.05 1.47
C ASN A 136 5.00 -9.28 1.02
N PRO A 137 6.32 -9.27 1.13
CA PRO A 137 7.13 -10.44 0.82
C PRO A 137 6.85 -11.58 1.81
N ARG A 138 6.52 -12.75 1.29
CA ARG A 138 6.23 -13.94 2.11
C ARG A 138 7.47 -14.55 2.71
N ARG A 139 8.58 -14.50 1.96
CA ARG A 139 9.89 -14.90 2.45
C ARG A 139 10.73 -13.66 2.65
N ARG A 140 11.31 -13.52 3.82
CA ARG A 140 12.26 -12.44 4.07
C ARG A 140 13.47 -12.64 3.16
N ALA A 141 13.57 -11.81 2.14
CA ALA A 141 14.86 -11.62 1.51
C ALA A 141 15.77 -10.97 2.56
N SER A 142 16.95 -11.53 2.79
CA SER A 142 17.93 -11.01 3.74
C SER A 142 18.39 -9.57 3.46
N ALA A 143 17.90 -8.95 2.42
CA ALA A 143 18.36 -7.68 1.89
C ALA A 143 17.40 -6.50 2.07
N VAL A 144 16.16 -6.69 2.51
CA VAL A 144 15.21 -5.59 2.71
C VAL A 144 14.87 -5.47 4.19
N ARG A 145 15.61 -4.66 4.84
CA ARG A 145 15.26 -4.18 6.17
C ARG A 145 14.88 -2.71 6.12
#